data_9b5aac3c201557ec9bfdcf483c5b8f1f
#
_entry.id   9b5aac3c201557ec9bfdcf483c5b8f1f
#
_cell.length_a   1.000
_cell.length_b   1.000
_cell.length_c   1.000
_cell.angle_alpha   90.00
_cell.angle_beta   90.00
_cell.angle_gamma   90.00
#
_symmetry.space_group_name_H-M   'P 1'
#
loop_
_entity.id
_entity.type
_entity.pdbx_description
1 polymer ?
#
loop_
_entity_poly.entity_id
_entity_poly.type
_entity_poly.pdbx_seq_one_letter_code
_entity_poly.pdbx_strand_id
1 'polypeptide(L)'
;VINYGRLDDYLGPYLVADLKSGRLTDEEAYRYIHSLWTMIENRRTTVNGRIIVGGKGRKHPKEADVFLHIAMKVAKNCRYVEPQFTLRFDKDTSEEIWDEALDALGAGATYPTLYNDDVNVPAVMYGMRVDEKTAEQYVPFGCTEFVIQGQSTGTPNICINLLKLLTIYMNDGIDPIDGKRKSGPVSLKKLEEYQTFEEFYDGYKALLDYYLDLSVKSVSEAGVKSLRNKD
;
A
#
# COMPACT_ATOMS: atom_id res chain seq x y z
N VAL A 1 -2.66 -12.46 4.55
CA VAL A 1 -3.48 -11.29 4.16
C VAL A 1 -2.61 -10.06 4.32
N ILE A 2 -2.42 -9.31 3.26
CA ILE A 2 -1.56 -8.11 3.27
C ILE A 2 -2.36 -6.87 3.71
N ASN A 3 -3.66 -6.85 3.40
CA ASN A 3 -4.54 -5.74 3.68
C ASN A 3 -5.93 -6.27 4.05
N TYR A 4 -6.43 -5.88 5.21
CA TYR A 4 -7.77 -6.23 5.67
C TYR A 4 -8.85 -5.28 5.12
N GLY A 5 -8.44 -4.21 4.45
CA GLY A 5 -9.34 -3.26 3.84
C GLY A 5 -10.06 -2.38 4.87
N ARG A 6 -11.24 -1.92 4.48
CA ARG A 6 -12.06 -0.97 5.25
C ARG A 6 -12.89 -1.72 6.30
N LEU A 7 -12.24 -2.12 7.40
CA LEU A 7 -12.89 -2.91 8.44
C LEU A 7 -14.06 -2.18 9.12
N ASP A 8 -14.00 -0.87 9.23
CA ASP A 8 -15.07 -0.04 9.74
C ASP A 8 -16.37 -0.22 8.94
N ASP A 9 -16.28 -0.19 7.60
CA ASP A 9 -17.42 -0.31 6.70
C ASP A 9 -17.97 -1.76 6.66
N TYR A 10 -17.10 -2.77 6.87
CA TYR A 10 -17.54 -4.18 6.89
C TYR A 10 -18.14 -4.60 8.22
N LEU A 11 -17.49 -4.21 9.32
CA LEU A 11 -17.82 -4.72 10.65
C LEU A 11 -18.72 -3.77 11.43
N GLY A 12 -18.70 -2.47 11.10
CA GLY A 12 -19.51 -1.46 11.79
C GLY A 12 -21.00 -1.81 11.92
N PRO A 13 -21.68 -2.19 10.83
CA PRO A 13 -23.11 -2.56 10.91
C PRO A 13 -23.38 -3.73 11.85
N TYR A 14 -22.54 -4.75 11.85
CA TYR A 14 -22.69 -5.91 12.75
C TYR A 14 -22.39 -5.52 14.20
N LEU A 15 -21.31 -4.79 14.42
CA LEU A 15 -20.94 -4.28 15.74
C LEU A 15 -22.08 -3.46 16.36
N VAL A 16 -22.63 -2.50 15.62
CA VAL A 16 -23.74 -1.67 16.09
C VAL A 16 -24.99 -2.47 16.36
N ALA A 17 -25.31 -3.47 15.52
CA ALA A 17 -26.46 -4.36 15.75
C ALA A 17 -26.30 -5.17 17.04
N ASP A 18 -25.09 -5.67 17.33
CA ASP A 18 -24.81 -6.44 18.54
C ASP A 18 -24.82 -5.58 19.81
N LEU A 19 -24.25 -4.36 19.73
CA LEU A 19 -24.33 -3.38 20.83
C LEU A 19 -25.78 -2.99 21.13
N LYS A 20 -26.56 -2.64 20.10
CA LYS A 20 -27.99 -2.25 20.28
C LYS A 20 -28.86 -3.37 20.81
N SER A 21 -28.57 -4.61 20.47
CA SER A 21 -29.33 -5.78 20.98
C SER A 21 -28.89 -6.26 22.35
N GLY A 22 -27.84 -5.68 22.92
CA GLY A 22 -27.26 -6.10 24.18
C GLY A 22 -26.51 -7.46 24.13
N ARG A 23 -26.24 -7.97 22.92
CA ARG A 23 -25.39 -9.18 22.74
C ARG A 23 -23.92 -8.86 23.00
N LEU A 24 -23.54 -7.61 22.89
CA LEU A 24 -22.18 -7.13 23.08
C LEU A 24 -22.20 -5.84 23.90
N THR A 25 -21.30 -5.73 24.84
CA THR A 25 -21.01 -4.48 25.55
C THR A 25 -19.86 -3.73 24.89
N ASP A 26 -19.74 -2.43 25.16
CA ASP A 26 -18.61 -1.61 24.66
C ASP A 26 -17.25 -2.18 25.11
N GLU A 27 -17.17 -2.70 26.32
CA GLU A 27 -15.94 -3.33 26.83
C GLU A 27 -15.60 -4.62 26.07
N GLU A 28 -16.58 -5.43 25.77
CA GLU A 28 -16.38 -6.65 24.96
C GLU A 28 -16.02 -6.30 23.52
N ALA A 29 -16.63 -5.29 22.91
CA ALA A 29 -16.28 -4.79 21.60
C ALA A 29 -14.81 -4.34 21.56
N TYR A 30 -14.38 -3.56 22.55
CA TYR A 30 -12.98 -3.17 22.70
C TYR A 30 -12.06 -4.40 22.81
N ARG A 31 -12.40 -5.39 23.65
CA ARG A 31 -11.59 -6.61 23.81
C ARG A 31 -11.48 -7.43 22.54
N TYR A 32 -12.55 -7.54 21.74
CA TYR A 32 -12.49 -8.25 20.47
C TYR A 32 -11.61 -7.54 19.45
N ILE A 33 -11.74 -6.23 19.32
CA ILE A 33 -10.90 -5.44 18.41
C ILE A 33 -9.44 -5.48 18.89
N HIS A 34 -9.18 -5.33 20.19
CA HIS A 34 -7.84 -5.50 20.77
C HIS A 34 -7.25 -6.88 20.49
N SER A 35 -8.05 -7.93 20.62
CA SER A 35 -7.61 -9.30 20.29
C SER A 35 -7.23 -9.44 18.82
N LEU A 36 -7.99 -8.84 17.92
CA LEU A 36 -7.65 -8.81 16.49
C LEU A 36 -6.29 -8.11 16.24
N TRP A 37 -6.06 -6.93 16.87
CA TRP A 37 -4.78 -6.24 16.80
C TRP A 37 -3.63 -7.12 17.30
N THR A 38 -3.80 -7.76 18.45
CA THR A 38 -2.82 -8.67 19.04
C THR A 38 -2.53 -9.86 18.14
N MET A 39 -3.55 -10.45 17.53
CA MET A 39 -3.37 -11.55 16.58
C MET A 39 -2.57 -11.15 15.34
N ILE A 40 -2.79 -9.95 14.83
CA ILE A 40 -2.06 -9.43 13.66
C ILE A 40 -0.60 -9.15 14.04
N GLU A 41 -0.35 -8.48 15.16
CA GLU A 41 1.00 -8.22 15.66
C GLU A 41 1.80 -9.51 15.90
N ASN A 42 1.18 -10.50 16.51
CA ASN A 42 1.82 -11.79 16.82
C ASN A 42 2.20 -12.61 15.58
N ARG A 43 1.66 -12.29 14.40
CA ARG A 43 2.10 -12.92 13.15
C ARG A 43 3.53 -12.54 12.78
N ARG A 44 4.05 -11.46 13.31
CA ARG A 44 5.42 -10.93 13.06
C ARG A 44 5.75 -10.86 11.57
N THR A 45 4.76 -10.56 10.74
CA THR A 45 4.95 -10.35 9.32
C THR A 45 5.12 -8.86 9.08
N THR A 46 6.31 -8.44 8.69
CA THR A 46 6.54 -7.06 8.28
C THR A 46 5.70 -6.71 7.05
N VAL A 47 5.19 -5.46 7.01
CA VAL A 47 4.41 -4.86 5.92
C VAL A 47 3.09 -5.55 5.57
N ASN A 48 2.49 -6.25 6.52
CA ASN A 48 1.22 -6.94 6.31
C ASN A 48 0.24 -6.66 7.45
N GLY A 49 -1.02 -6.50 7.11
CA GLY A 49 -2.07 -6.34 8.11
C GLY A 49 -2.63 -4.94 8.18
N ARG A 50 -2.61 -4.19 7.06
CA ARG A 50 -3.21 -2.85 7.03
C ARG A 50 -4.71 -2.91 7.27
N ILE A 51 -5.18 -2.04 8.17
CA ILE A 51 -6.59 -1.81 8.49
C ILE A 51 -6.88 -0.34 8.17
N ILE A 52 -7.96 -0.10 7.44
CA ILE A 52 -8.38 1.22 7.01
C ILE A 52 -9.72 1.56 7.66
N VAL A 53 -9.84 2.79 8.17
CA VAL A 53 -11.07 3.36 8.70
C VAL A 53 -11.27 4.77 8.17
N GLY A 54 -12.50 5.28 8.23
CA GLY A 54 -12.84 6.65 7.87
C GLY A 54 -12.91 6.93 6.37
N GLY A 55 -13.00 8.21 6.02
CA GLY A 55 -13.01 8.73 4.67
C GLY A 55 -14.27 8.50 3.87
N LYS A 56 -14.21 8.92 2.60
CA LYS A 56 -15.34 8.89 1.64
C LYS A 56 -15.67 7.46 1.16
N GLY A 57 -16.84 7.30 0.54
CA GLY A 57 -17.26 6.07 -0.13
C GLY A 57 -17.68 4.92 0.78
N ARG A 58 -17.88 5.16 2.09
CA ARG A 58 -18.43 4.16 3.03
C ARG A 58 -19.93 3.99 2.81
N LYS A 59 -20.42 2.75 2.90
CA LYS A 59 -21.84 2.43 2.75
C LYS A 59 -22.65 2.78 3.99
N HIS A 60 -22.05 2.63 5.17
CA HIS A 60 -22.68 2.80 6.48
C HIS A 60 -21.81 3.70 7.38
N PRO A 61 -21.63 4.98 7.04
CA PRO A 61 -20.65 5.85 7.72
C PRO A 61 -20.89 5.97 9.23
N LYS A 62 -22.14 6.04 9.68
CA LYS A 62 -22.46 6.17 11.11
C LYS A 62 -22.10 4.92 11.91
N GLU A 63 -22.36 3.75 11.37
CA GLU A 63 -21.99 2.49 11.99
C GLU A 63 -20.48 2.24 11.91
N ALA A 64 -19.87 2.66 10.81
CA ALA A 64 -18.43 2.60 10.63
C ALA A 64 -17.69 3.48 11.63
N ASP A 65 -18.21 4.68 11.96
CA ASP A 65 -17.62 5.57 12.96
C ASP A 65 -17.60 4.94 14.35
N VAL A 66 -18.60 4.14 14.73
CA VAL A 66 -18.58 3.39 16.01
C VAL A 66 -17.38 2.43 16.06
N PHE A 67 -17.13 1.71 14.98
CA PHE A 67 -15.94 0.84 14.88
C PHE A 67 -14.66 1.67 14.93
N LEU A 68 -14.60 2.81 14.20
CA LEU A 68 -13.46 3.69 14.13
C LEU A 68 -13.04 4.18 15.53
N HIS A 69 -13.97 4.69 16.34
CA HIS A 69 -13.68 5.18 17.68
C HIS A 69 -13.08 4.09 18.58
N ILE A 70 -13.63 2.87 18.55
CA ILE A 70 -13.09 1.76 19.34
C ILE A 70 -11.71 1.36 18.82
N ALA A 71 -11.53 1.27 17.51
CA ALA A 71 -10.25 0.92 16.89
C ALA A 71 -9.16 1.97 17.17
N MET A 72 -9.51 3.26 17.18
CA MET A 72 -8.59 4.34 17.54
C MET A 72 -8.12 4.22 19.00
N LYS A 73 -9.05 3.94 19.91
CA LYS A 73 -8.73 3.69 21.32
C LYS A 73 -7.81 2.48 21.49
N VAL A 74 -8.04 1.40 20.74
CA VAL A 74 -7.16 0.23 20.74
C VAL A 74 -5.76 0.60 20.24
N ALA A 75 -5.65 1.29 19.10
CA ALA A 75 -4.37 1.70 18.51
C ALA A 75 -3.55 2.57 19.48
N LYS A 76 -4.20 3.55 20.13
CA LYS A 76 -3.59 4.40 21.18
C LYS A 76 -3.01 3.58 22.33
N ASN A 77 -3.75 2.60 22.81
CA ASN A 77 -3.37 1.85 24.01
C ASN A 77 -2.33 0.75 23.74
N CYS A 78 -2.40 0.08 22.56
CA CYS A 78 -1.50 -1.03 22.23
C CYS A 78 -0.13 -0.60 21.79
N ARG A 79 -0.03 0.49 21.01
CA ARG A 79 1.22 0.98 20.40
C ARG A 79 1.96 -0.11 19.61
N TYR A 80 1.22 -1.01 18.96
CA TYR A 80 1.81 -2.08 18.15
C TYR A 80 2.35 -1.53 16.82
N VAL A 81 3.30 -2.25 16.23
CA VAL A 81 3.83 -1.95 14.90
C VAL A 81 2.87 -2.45 13.81
N GLU A 82 2.18 -3.55 14.09
CA GLU A 82 1.13 -4.11 13.24
C GLU A 82 -0.18 -4.25 14.05
N PRO A 83 -1.34 -4.06 13.46
CA PRO A 83 -1.60 -3.71 12.05
C PRO A 83 -1.18 -2.28 11.71
N GLN A 84 -0.85 -2.06 10.43
CA GLN A 84 -0.68 -0.71 9.90
C GLN A 84 -2.07 -0.03 9.87
N PHE A 85 -2.40 0.65 10.94
CA PHE A 85 -3.69 1.29 11.09
C PHE A 85 -3.73 2.63 10.35
N THR A 86 -4.75 2.85 9.53
CA THR A 86 -4.86 4.00 8.64
C THR A 86 -6.20 4.69 8.83
N LEU A 87 -6.15 5.99 9.09
CA LEU A 87 -7.30 6.88 9.04
C LEU A 87 -7.34 7.59 7.68
N ARG A 88 -8.39 7.35 6.91
CA ARG A 88 -8.76 8.21 5.79
C ARG A 88 -9.65 9.32 6.33
N PHE A 89 -9.40 10.54 5.88
CA PHE A 89 -10.12 11.72 6.31
C PHE A 89 -10.37 12.70 5.16
N ASP A 90 -11.29 13.59 5.33
CA ASP A 90 -11.60 14.69 4.42
C ASP A 90 -11.97 15.95 5.23
N LYS A 91 -12.35 17.02 4.53
CA LYS A 91 -12.74 18.29 5.15
C LYS A 91 -13.97 18.17 6.07
N ASP A 92 -14.80 17.14 5.89
CA ASP A 92 -16.04 16.92 6.64
C ASP A 92 -15.84 15.94 7.82
N THR A 93 -14.61 15.44 8.02
CA THR A 93 -14.25 14.59 9.16
C THR A 93 -14.44 15.36 10.47
N SER A 94 -15.14 14.75 11.44
CA SER A 94 -15.45 15.39 12.72
C SER A 94 -14.21 15.74 13.54
N GLU A 95 -14.30 16.82 14.33
CA GLU A 95 -13.23 17.21 15.26
C GLU A 95 -12.92 16.10 16.27
N GLU A 96 -13.93 15.35 16.71
CA GLU A 96 -13.75 14.22 17.64
C GLU A 96 -12.82 13.14 17.08
N ILE A 97 -12.99 12.75 15.80
CA ILE A 97 -12.11 11.79 15.14
C ILE A 97 -10.68 12.35 15.02
N TRP A 98 -10.56 13.64 14.72
CA TRP A 98 -9.28 14.33 14.67
C TRP A 98 -8.57 14.31 16.02
N ASP A 99 -9.27 14.69 17.08
CA ASP A 99 -8.71 14.74 18.43
C ASP A 99 -8.25 13.34 18.87
N GLU A 100 -9.02 12.30 18.62
CA GLU A 100 -8.64 10.93 18.93
C GLU A 100 -7.39 10.48 18.15
N ALA A 101 -7.28 10.84 16.86
CA ALA A 101 -6.13 10.50 16.05
C ALA A 101 -4.86 11.22 16.52
N LEU A 102 -4.97 12.53 16.80
CA LEU A 102 -3.87 13.33 17.31
C LEU A 102 -3.46 12.90 18.73
N ASP A 103 -4.41 12.57 19.57
CA ASP A 103 -4.18 12.01 20.90
C ASP A 103 -3.42 10.66 20.85
N ALA A 104 -3.78 9.79 19.90
CA ALA A 104 -3.07 8.53 19.71
C ALA A 104 -1.61 8.76 19.32
N LEU A 105 -1.38 9.64 18.34
CA LEU A 105 -0.03 10.01 17.88
C LEU A 105 0.77 10.73 18.99
N GLY A 106 0.14 11.68 19.68
CA GLY A 106 0.73 12.41 20.80
C GLY A 106 1.09 11.50 21.98
N ALA A 107 0.35 10.42 22.20
CA ALA A 107 0.67 9.40 23.19
C ALA A 107 1.83 8.48 22.78
N GLY A 108 2.40 8.65 21.58
CA GLY A 108 3.51 7.86 21.06
C GLY A 108 3.08 6.56 20.36
N ALA A 109 1.83 6.48 19.90
CA ALA A 109 1.43 5.39 19.02
C ALA A 109 2.07 5.55 17.62
N THR A 110 2.41 4.43 16.97
CA THR A 110 2.94 4.43 15.60
C THR A 110 1.88 4.88 14.59
N TYR A 111 0.62 4.67 14.89
CA TYR A 111 -0.54 4.89 14.02
C TYR A 111 -1.61 5.72 14.73
N PRO A 112 -2.54 6.34 13.97
CA PRO A 112 -2.86 6.09 12.56
C PRO A 112 -1.94 6.79 11.56
N THR A 113 -1.74 6.15 10.38
CA THR A 113 -1.29 6.87 9.18
C THR A 113 -2.45 7.68 8.63
N LEU A 114 -2.22 8.93 8.25
CA LEU A 114 -3.25 9.87 7.82
C LEU A 114 -3.31 9.98 6.29
N TYR A 115 -4.48 9.79 5.70
CA TYR A 115 -4.72 9.87 4.26
C TYR A 115 -5.84 10.85 3.94
N ASN A 116 -5.49 11.96 3.30
CA ASN A 116 -6.43 13.02 2.92
C ASN A 116 -7.18 12.66 1.63
N ASP A 117 -8.47 12.35 1.74
CA ASP A 117 -9.32 11.99 0.61
C ASP A 117 -9.57 13.14 -0.35
N ASP A 118 -9.57 14.39 0.12
CA ASP A 118 -9.73 15.56 -0.76
C ASP A 118 -8.55 15.73 -1.73
N VAL A 119 -7.39 15.15 -1.41
CA VAL A 119 -6.21 15.09 -2.28
C VAL A 119 -6.10 13.75 -3.00
N ASN A 120 -6.32 12.65 -2.27
CA ASN A 120 -6.06 11.31 -2.79
C ASN A 120 -7.13 10.84 -3.77
N VAL A 121 -8.42 11.15 -3.56
CA VAL A 121 -9.48 10.75 -4.49
C VAL A 121 -9.26 11.35 -5.88
N PRO A 122 -9.03 12.67 -6.04
CA PRO A 122 -8.65 13.23 -7.35
C PRO A 122 -7.38 12.61 -7.95
N ALA A 123 -6.36 12.32 -7.14
CA ALA A 123 -5.13 11.69 -7.60
C ALA A 123 -5.38 10.27 -8.14
N VAL A 124 -6.21 9.49 -7.45
CA VAL A 124 -6.61 8.13 -7.89
C VAL A 124 -7.44 8.20 -9.18
N MET A 125 -8.39 9.15 -9.27
CA MET A 125 -9.15 9.37 -10.52
C MET A 125 -8.22 9.61 -11.70
N TYR A 126 -7.25 10.51 -11.53
CA TYR A 126 -6.28 10.83 -12.57
C TYR A 126 -5.35 9.67 -12.91
N GLY A 127 -4.72 9.06 -11.89
CA GLY A 127 -3.69 8.05 -12.07
C GLY A 127 -4.25 6.70 -12.58
N MET A 128 -5.43 6.31 -12.10
CA MET A 128 -6.07 5.04 -12.48
C MET A 128 -7.15 5.20 -13.57
N ARG A 129 -7.46 6.42 -13.99
CA ARG A 129 -8.47 6.76 -15.02
C ARG A 129 -9.85 6.17 -14.70
N VAL A 130 -10.29 6.37 -13.47
CA VAL A 130 -11.59 5.92 -12.97
C VAL A 130 -12.46 7.11 -12.55
N ASP A 131 -13.77 6.87 -12.41
CA ASP A 131 -14.68 7.87 -11.87
C ASP A 131 -14.52 8.08 -10.36
N GLU A 132 -15.08 9.15 -9.82
CA GLU A 132 -14.98 9.53 -8.41
C GLU A 132 -15.51 8.43 -7.49
N LYS A 133 -16.66 7.85 -7.78
CA LYS A 133 -17.28 6.78 -6.99
C LYS A 133 -16.37 5.55 -6.88
N THR A 134 -15.72 5.21 -7.98
CA THR A 134 -14.72 4.12 -8.00
C THR A 134 -13.46 4.53 -7.26
N ALA A 135 -12.98 5.75 -7.45
CA ALA A 135 -11.81 6.28 -6.77
C ALA A 135 -11.99 6.33 -5.24
N GLU A 136 -13.19 6.69 -4.75
CA GLU A 136 -13.51 6.65 -3.31
C GLU A 136 -13.34 5.26 -2.67
N GLN A 137 -13.34 4.19 -3.47
CA GLN A 137 -13.08 2.83 -3.00
C GLN A 137 -11.58 2.50 -2.90
N TYR A 138 -10.69 3.47 -3.10
CA TYR A 138 -9.27 3.23 -2.90
C TYR A 138 -8.96 2.81 -1.48
N VAL A 139 -7.99 1.95 -1.34
CA VAL A 139 -7.38 1.60 -0.05
C VAL A 139 -5.86 1.75 -0.16
N PRO A 140 -5.21 2.31 0.85
CA PRO A 140 -3.77 2.25 0.96
C PRO A 140 -3.31 0.79 1.06
N PHE A 141 -2.26 0.46 0.32
CA PHE A 141 -1.71 -0.88 0.22
C PHE A 141 -0.19 -0.84 0.37
N GLY A 142 0.40 -1.89 0.95
CA GLY A 142 1.85 -1.96 1.08
C GLY A 142 2.46 -0.75 1.79
N CYS A 143 3.46 -0.14 1.14
CA CYS A 143 4.22 0.99 1.68
C CYS A 143 3.63 2.37 1.32
N THR A 144 2.37 2.47 1.00
CA THR A 144 1.57 3.67 0.66
C THR A 144 1.00 3.69 -0.76
N GLU A 145 1.12 2.62 -1.50
CA GLU A 145 0.50 2.47 -2.81
C GLU A 145 -1.02 2.52 -2.70
N PHE A 146 -1.69 2.95 -3.77
CA PHE A 146 -3.14 2.93 -3.86
C PHE A 146 -3.63 1.75 -4.70
N VAL A 147 -4.64 1.05 -4.19
CA VAL A 147 -5.39 0.05 -4.95
C VAL A 147 -6.88 0.33 -4.80
N ILE A 148 -7.66 -0.05 -5.82
CA ILE A 148 -9.13 -0.01 -5.73
C ILE A 148 -9.57 -1.39 -5.29
N GLN A 149 -10.25 -1.44 -4.16
CA GLN A 149 -10.63 -2.69 -3.53
C GLN A 149 -11.51 -3.56 -4.44
N GLY A 150 -11.05 -4.80 -4.64
CA GLY A 150 -11.73 -5.77 -5.49
C GLY A 150 -11.62 -5.53 -7.00
N GLN A 151 -10.97 -4.45 -7.45
CA GLN A 151 -10.84 -4.08 -8.86
C GLN A 151 -9.41 -4.01 -9.36
N SER A 152 -8.45 -3.71 -8.50
CA SER A 152 -7.05 -3.67 -8.88
C SER A 152 -6.20 -4.58 -8.00
N THR A 153 -5.11 -5.10 -8.56
CA THR A 153 -4.09 -5.81 -7.80
C THR A 153 -3.09 -4.82 -7.22
N GLY A 154 -2.73 -5.01 -5.95
CA GLY A 154 -1.56 -4.33 -5.41
C GLY A 154 -0.31 -4.98 -5.96
N THR A 155 0.60 -4.17 -6.35
CA THR A 155 1.98 -4.44 -6.73
C THR A 155 2.27 -5.66 -7.60
N PRO A 156 2.58 -5.46 -8.85
CA PRO A 156 3.64 -6.20 -9.48
C PRO A 156 4.94 -5.62 -8.94
N ASN A 157 5.57 -6.27 -7.98
CA ASN A 157 6.83 -5.78 -7.47
C ASN A 157 7.96 -6.18 -8.42
N ILE A 158 8.25 -5.28 -9.36
CA ILE A 158 9.52 -5.32 -10.05
C ILE A 158 10.38 -4.22 -9.45
N CYS A 159 11.52 -4.63 -8.90
CA CYS A 159 12.56 -3.70 -8.50
C CYS A 159 13.69 -3.76 -9.52
N ILE A 160 13.91 -2.66 -10.23
CA ILE A 160 15.08 -2.51 -11.09
C ILE A 160 16.12 -1.72 -10.30
N ASN A 161 17.26 -2.35 -10.06
CA ASN A 161 18.38 -1.69 -9.40
C ASN A 161 19.17 -0.88 -10.42
N LEU A 162 18.87 0.43 -10.50
CA LEU A 162 19.48 1.35 -11.47
C LEU A 162 21.00 1.43 -11.29
N LEU A 163 21.50 1.48 -10.06
CA LEU A 163 22.95 1.51 -9.80
C LEU A 163 23.65 0.23 -10.26
N LYS A 164 22.99 -0.92 -10.10
CA LYS A 164 23.51 -2.18 -10.61
C LYS A 164 23.62 -2.18 -12.13
N LEU A 165 22.61 -1.65 -12.83
CA LEU A 165 22.65 -1.51 -14.29
C LEU A 165 23.75 -0.54 -14.72
N LEU A 166 23.91 0.57 -14.01
CA LEU A 166 25.01 1.50 -14.27
C LEU A 166 26.38 0.83 -14.07
N THR A 167 26.54 0.06 -13.02
CA THR A 167 27.78 -0.69 -12.75
C THR A 167 28.09 -1.68 -13.89
N ILE A 168 27.08 -2.42 -14.36
CA ILE A 168 27.21 -3.33 -15.50
C ILE A 168 27.59 -2.55 -16.76
N TYR A 169 26.93 -1.43 -16.99
CA TYR A 169 27.19 -0.57 -18.15
C TYR A 169 28.62 -0.06 -18.18
N MET A 170 29.11 0.47 -17.05
CA MET A 170 30.48 0.98 -16.92
C MET A 170 31.54 -0.13 -16.95
N ASN A 171 31.17 -1.38 -16.80
CA ASN A 171 32.05 -2.55 -16.87
C ASN A 171 31.79 -3.41 -18.11
N ASP A 172 31.68 -2.74 -19.27
CA ASP A 172 31.53 -3.37 -20.59
C ASP A 172 30.37 -4.39 -20.71
N GLY A 173 29.32 -4.18 -19.92
CA GLY A 173 28.17 -5.10 -19.88
C GLY A 173 28.41 -6.35 -19.05
N ILE A 174 29.49 -6.43 -18.30
CA ILE A 174 29.81 -7.56 -17.42
C ILE A 174 29.44 -7.20 -15.97
N ASP A 175 28.70 -8.08 -15.33
CA ASP A 175 28.40 -7.96 -13.91
C ASP A 175 29.65 -8.28 -13.09
N PRO A 176 30.21 -7.32 -12.31
CA PRO A 176 31.42 -7.57 -11.55
C PRO A 176 31.25 -8.55 -10.39
N ILE A 177 30.01 -8.91 -10.01
CA ILE A 177 29.73 -9.87 -8.95
C ILE A 177 29.84 -11.31 -9.43
N ASP A 178 29.26 -11.61 -10.59
CA ASP A 178 29.22 -12.99 -11.10
C ASP A 178 30.06 -13.20 -12.39
N GLY A 179 30.70 -12.16 -12.89
CA GLY A 179 31.54 -12.18 -14.07
C GLY A 179 30.80 -12.43 -15.39
N LYS A 180 29.46 -12.39 -15.38
CA LYS A 180 28.66 -12.72 -16.56
C LYS A 180 28.26 -11.47 -17.34
N ARG A 181 28.18 -11.62 -18.66
CA ARG A 181 27.64 -10.57 -19.52
C ARG A 181 26.14 -10.42 -19.30
N LYS A 182 25.72 -9.20 -19.03
CA LYS A 182 24.34 -8.82 -18.73
C LYS A 182 23.83 -7.68 -19.65
N SER A 183 24.53 -7.37 -20.72
CA SER A 183 24.10 -6.31 -21.65
C SER A 183 22.95 -6.73 -22.58
N GLY A 184 22.58 -8.02 -22.58
CA GLY A 184 21.60 -8.53 -23.54
C GLY A 184 22.03 -8.27 -24.99
N PRO A 185 21.10 -7.84 -25.86
CA PRO A 185 21.40 -7.50 -27.24
C PRO A 185 21.99 -6.08 -27.42
N VAL A 186 22.11 -5.30 -26.33
CA VAL A 186 22.59 -3.91 -26.40
C VAL A 186 24.10 -3.91 -26.65
N SER A 187 24.50 -3.25 -27.71
CA SER A 187 25.92 -3.03 -28.01
C SER A 187 26.45 -1.90 -27.15
N LEU A 188 27.43 -2.19 -26.35
CA LEU A 188 28.06 -1.21 -25.45
C LEU A 188 29.47 -0.91 -25.97
N LYS A 189 29.87 0.36 -25.83
CA LYS A 189 31.25 0.80 -25.99
C LYS A 189 31.99 0.61 -24.66
N LYS A 190 33.31 0.55 -24.71
CA LYS A 190 34.13 0.66 -23.51
C LYS A 190 34.02 2.07 -22.97
N LEU A 191 34.19 2.20 -21.62
CA LEU A 191 33.99 3.47 -20.93
C LEU A 191 34.87 4.61 -21.53
N GLU A 192 36.10 4.30 -21.88
CA GLU A 192 37.06 5.22 -22.48
C GLU A 192 36.78 5.63 -23.95
N GLU A 193 35.83 4.95 -24.59
CA GLU A 193 35.45 5.24 -26.00
C GLU A 193 34.37 6.29 -26.13
N TYR A 194 33.71 6.66 -25.01
CA TYR A 194 32.70 7.73 -25.02
C TYR A 194 33.37 9.09 -25.05
N GLN A 195 32.91 9.93 -25.98
CA GLN A 195 33.50 11.28 -26.20
C GLN A 195 32.75 12.37 -25.43
N THR A 196 31.46 12.16 -25.14
CA THR A 196 30.57 13.11 -24.42
C THR A 196 29.74 12.39 -23.36
N PHE A 197 29.22 13.17 -22.42
CA PHE A 197 28.28 12.68 -21.43
C PHE A 197 26.96 12.23 -22.07
N GLU A 198 26.50 12.95 -23.07
CA GLU A 198 25.27 12.64 -23.80
C GLU A 198 25.37 11.25 -24.46
N GLU A 199 26.51 11.01 -25.15
CA GLU A 199 26.76 9.70 -25.78
C GLU A 199 26.79 8.56 -24.72
N PHE A 200 27.44 8.79 -23.60
CA PHE A 200 27.45 7.86 -22.46
C PHE A 200 26.06 7.63 -21.91
N TYR A 201 25.28 8.70 -21.71
CA TYR A 201 23.93 8.63 -21.16
C TYR A 201 22.97 7.90 -22.10
N ASP A 202 23.02 8.15 -23.40
CA ASP A 202 22.20 7.44 -24.40
C ASP A 202 22.49 5.94 -24.42
N GLY A 203 23.75 5.54 -24.30
CA GLY A 203 24.11 4.14 -24.20
C GLY A 203 23.58 3.48 -22.90
N TYR A 204 23.67 4.18 -21.78
CA TYR A 204 23.08 3.71 -20.51
C TYR A 204 21.55 3.59 -20.60
N LYS A 205 20.90 4.57 -21.22
CA LYS A 205 19.47 4.57 -21.45
C LYS A 205 19.02 3.37 -22.29
N ALA A 206 19.76 3.05 -23.36
CA ALA A 206 19.46 1.86 -24.17
C ALA A 206 19.51 0.55 -23.36
N LEU A 207 20.46 0.43 -22.43
CA LEU A 207 20.52 -0.73 -21.53
C LEU A 207 19.35 -0.73 -20.54
N LEU A 208 18.97 0.43 -20.02
CA LEU A 208 17.82 0.57 -19.12
C LEU A 208 16.52 0.21 -19.83
N ASP A 209 16.28 0.72 -21.04
CA ASP A 209 15.10 0.42 -21.86
C ASP A 209 14.98 -1.10 -22.12
N TYR A 210 16.09 -1.77 -22.43
CA TYR A 210 16.11 -3.23 -22.59
C TYR A 210 15.63 -3.95 -21.31
N TYR A 211 16.11 -3.55 -20.13
CA TYR A 211 15.70 -4.17 -18.88
C TYR A 211 14.26 -3.80 -18.47
N LEU A 212 13.78 -2.62 -18.83
CA LEU A 212 12.38 -2.24 -18.65
C LEU A 212 11.47 -3.14 -19.50
N ASP A 213 11.77 -3.31 -20.76
CA ASP A 213 11.01 -4.18 -21.67
C ASP A 213 10.99 -5.64 -21.20
N LEU A 214 12.16 -6.15 -20.78
CA LEU A 214 12.28 -7.50 -20.24
C LEU A 214 11.43 -7.68 -18.99
N SER A 215 11.42 -6.67 -18.11
CA SER A 215 10.66 -6.66 -16.87
C SER A 215 9.15 -6.63 -17.14
N VAL A 216 8.68 -5.75 -18.02
CA VAL A 216 7.27 -5.68 -18.43
C VAL A 216 6.80 -7.00 -19.03
N LYS A 217 7.60 -7.60 -19.91
CA LYS A 217 7.29 -8.91 -20.53
C LYS A 217 7.18 -10.01 -19.46
N SER A 218 8.14 -10.08 -18.55
CA SER A 218 8.16 -11.08 -17.49
C SER A 218 6.93 -11.01 -16.57
N VAL A 219 6.52 -9.79 -16.18
CA VAL A 219 5.32 -9.59 -15.34
C VAL A 219 4.05 -9.93 -16.09
N SER A 220 3.94 -9.51 -17.36
CA SER A 220 2.77 -9.82 -18.18
C SER A 220 2.60 -11.32 -18.34
N GLU A 221 3.67 -12.07 -18.62
CA GLU A 221 3.64 -13.53 -18.71
C GLU A 221 3.27 -14.21 -17.39
N ALA A 222 3.82 -13.72 -16.26
CA ALA A 222 3.49 -14.24 -14.94
C ALA A 222 2.02 -13.97 -14.57
N GLY A 223 1.50 -12.77 -14.90
CA GLY A 223 0.10 -12.41 -14.71
C GLY A 223 -0.85 -13.31 -15.47
N VAL A 224 -0.57 -13.58 -16.75
CA VAL A 224 -1.38 -14.48 -17.59
C VAL A 224 -1.37 -15.91 -17.03
N LYS A 225 -0.20 -16.42 -16.60
CA LYS A 225 -0.11 -17.75 -15.97
C LYS A 225 -0.91 -17.85 -14.68
N SER A 226 -0.86 -16.79 -13.84
CA SER A 226 -1.63 -16.75 -12.58
C SER A 226 -3.14 -16.76 -12.82
N LEU A 227 -3.63 -16.12 -13.88
CA LEU A 227 -5.05 -16.12 -14.23
C LEU A 227 -5.51 -17.49 -14.75
N ARG A 228 -4.67 -18.18 -15.54
CA ARG A 228 -5.00 -19.51 -16.08
C ARG A 228 -5.00 -20.63 -15.05
N ASN A 229 -4.30 -20.45 -13.93
CA ASN A 229 -4.24 -21.46 -12.87
C ASN A 229 -5.36 -21.31 -11.82
N LYS A 230 -6.37 -20.48 -12.08
CA LYS A 230 -7.54 -20.28 -11.20
C LYS A 230 -8.80 -21.05 -11.66
N ASP A 231 -8.70 -21.73 -12.79
CA ASP A 231 -9.67 -22.70 -13.28
C ASP A 231 -9.20 -24.11 -12.92
#